data_857bbb73e8fce02769f5af27b751f877
#
_entry.id   857bbb73e8fce02769f5af27b751f877
#
_cell.length_a   1.000
_cell.length_b   1.000
_cell.length_c   1.000
_cell.angle_alpha   90.00
_cell.angle_beta   90.00
_cell.angle_gamma   90.00
#
_symmetry.space_group_name_H-M   'P 1'
#
loop_
_entity.id
_entity.type
_entity.pdbx_description
1 polymer ?
#
loop_
_entity_poly.entity_id
_entity_poly.type
_entity_poly.pdbx_seq_one_letter_code
_entity_poly.pdbx_strand_id
1 'polypeptide(L)'
;MGLVDALGVAPALALTLAGLALLALGIRWWVGPSRRWLDRRWLIGALALAVLATLNLLIAGQPWGVVYGFGLWAAKIAQASALWDPAASAFWSQSGHALRLSQSVLLDITSITNIGILAGALWVSAHTSEASRPLTPIQWAVGLTAGLLMGYSSRLAFGCNVGAMLSGISTGSLHGWIWVVMAFAGTLIGIRLRHRFGFDR
;
A
#
# COMPACT_ATOMS: atom_id res chain seq x y z
N MET A 1 10.40 15.89 4.39
CA MET A 1 10.53 16.44 5.76
C MET A 1 9.64 15.62 6.68
N GLY A 2 10.23 14.95 7.65
CA GLY A 2 9.50 14.25 8.70
C GLY A 2 9.09 15.25 9.79
N LEU A 3 7.91 15.06 10.38
CA LEU A 3 7.51 15.83 11.56
C LEU A 3 8.49 15.61 12.72
N VAL A 4 9.07 14.41 12.78
CA VAL A 4 10.08 14.04 13.77
C VAL A 4 11.37 14.85 13.60
N ASP A 5 11.79 15.09 12.35
CA ASP A 5 13.00 15.88 12.06
C ASP A 5 12.81 17.36 12.40
N ALA A 6 11.57 17.87 12.26
CA ALA A 6 11.26 19.28 12.48
C ALA A 6 10.93 19.61 13.93
N LEU A 7 10.27 18.73 14.64
CA LEU A 7 9.65 18.98 15.95
C LEU A 7 10.21 18.10 17.08
N GLY A 8 10.95 17.05 16.74
CA GLY A 8 11.34 15.99 17.69
C GLY A 8 10.27 14.93 17.86
N VAL A 9 10.62 13.82 18.52
CA VAL A 9 9.79 12.61 18.61
C VAL A 9 8.47 12.85 19.36
N ALA A 10 8.52 13.44 20.55
CA ALA A 10 7.34 13.57 21.41
C ALA A 10 6.23 14.48 20.81
N PRO A 11 6.54 15.72 20.32
CA PRO A 11 5.50 16.55 19.70
C PRO A 11 5.03 16.00 18.35
N ALA A 12 5.88 15.34 17.56
CA ALA A 12 5.47 14.68 16.33
C ALA A 12 4.48 13.55 16.58
N LEU A 13 4.74 12.72 17.61
CA LEU A 13 3.82 11.66 18.03
C LEU A 13 2.48 12.23 18.52
N ALA A 14 2.52 13.27 19.35
CA ALA A 14 1.31 13.93 19.86
C ALA A 14 0.45 14.50 18.71
N LEU A 15 1.05 15.18 17.74
CA LEU A 15 0.36 15.70 16.56
C LEU A 15 -0.23 14.58 15.70
N THR A 16 0.49 13.49 15.50
CA THR A 16 0.01 12.33 14.74
C THR A 16 -1.19 11.70 15.42
N LEU A 17 -1.13 11.46 16.73
CA LEU A 17 -2.25 10.91 17.50
C LEU A 17 -3.44 11.86 17.54
N ALA A 18 -3.22 13.16 17.72
CA ALA A 18 -4.28 14.17 17.66
C ALA A 18 -4.96 14.19 16.28
N GLY A 19 -4.19 14.16 15.20
CA GLY A 19 -4.71 14.09 13.83
C GLY A 19 -5.56 12.84 13.58
N LEU A 20 -5.12 11.68 14.04
CA LEU A 20 -5.89 10.43 13.95
C LEU A 20 -7.18 10.49 14.80
N ALA A 21 -7.11 11.05 15.99
CA ALA A 21 -8.28 11.25 16.86
C ALA A 21 -9.29 12.20 16.21
N LEU A 22 -8.84 13.31 15.63
CA LEU A 22 -9.71 14.26 14.92
C LEU A 22 -10.37 13.62 13.70
N LEU A 23 -9.65 12.82 12.93
CA LEU A 23 -10.23 12.04 11.82
C LEU A 23 -11.30 11.06 12.33
N ALA A 24 -11.01 10.31 13.38
CA ALA A 24 -11.95 9.37 13.96
C ALA A 24 -13.23 10.06 14.48
N LEU A 25 -13.08 11.19 15.15
CA LEU A 25 -14.19 12.01 15.62
C LEU A 25 -15.00 12.60 14.46
N GLY A 26 -14.33 13.11 13.44
CA GLY A 26 -14.97 13.64 12.23
C GLY A 26 -15.78 12.59 11.49
N ILE A 27 -15.23 11.37 11.31
CA ILE A 27 -15.95 10.25 10.71
C ILE A 27 -17.15 9.86 11.56
N ARG A 28 -16.97 9.76 12.88
CA ARG A 28 -18.06 9.43 13.81
C ARG A 28 -19.20 10.45 13.76
N TRP A 29 -18.86 11.72 13.67
CA TRP A 29 -19.84 12.80 13.55
C TRP A 29 -20.60 12.75 12.22
N TRP A 30 -19.89 12.48 11.12
CA TRP A 30 -20.48 12.41 9.79
C TRP A 30 -21.36 11.17 9.57
N VAL A 31 -20.93 10.01 10.08
CA VAL A 31 -21.64 8.72 9.92
C VAL A 31 -22.87 8.64 10.85
N GLY A 32 -22.90 9.40 11.94
CA GLY A 32 -23.97 9.39 12.93
C GLY A 32 -23.97 8.15 13.83
N PRO A 33 -24.75 8.20 14.94
CA PRO A 33 -24.73 7.15 15.97
C PRO A 33 -25.40 5.84 15.56
N SER A 34 -26.18 5.83 14.48
CA SER A 34 -26.98 4.68 14.05
C SER A 34 -26.20 3.62 13.26
N ARG A 35 -25.01 3.93 12.78
CA ARG A 35 -24.16 2.96 12.05
C ARG A 35 -22.99 2.52 12.92
N ARG A 36 -22.89 1.20 13.14
CA ARG A 36 -21.70 0.57 13.71
C ARG A 36 -20.58 0.58 12.66
N TRP A 37 -19.80 1.64 12.59
CA TRP A 37 -18.64 1.73 11.71
C TRP A 37 -17.39 1.02 12.27
N LEU A 38 -17.39 0.67 13.57
CA LEU A 38 -16.40 -0.14 14.26
C LEU A 38 -16.99 -1.53 14.53
N ASP A 39 -16.98 -2.40 13.52
CA ASP A 39 -17.23 -3.82 13.73
C ASP A 39 -16.00 -4.46 14.36
N ARG A 40 -16.21 -5.37 15.32
CA ARG A 40 -15.16 -6.12 16.02
C ARG A 40 -14.20 -6.81 15.05
N ARG A 41 -14.68 -7.31 13.92
CA ARG A 41 -13.86 -7.97 12.89
C ARG A 41 -12.84 -7.00 12.28
N TRP A 42 -13.27 -5.80 11.91
CA TRP A 42 -12.39 -4.77 11.36
C TRP A 42 -11.38 -4.29 12.38
N LEU A 43 -11.77 -4.20 13.65
CA LEU A 43 -10.88 -3.78 14.74
C LEU A 43 -9.79 -4.82 15.00
N ILE A 44 -10.14 -6.10 15.02
CA ILE A 44 -9.18 -7.21 15.15
C ILE A 44 -8.21 -7.21 13.95
N GLY A 45 -8.74 -7.06 12.73
CA GLY A 45 -7.92 -6.98 11.52
C GLY A 45 -6.94 -5.79 11.55
N ALA A 46 -7.41 -4.62 11.97
CA ALA A 46 -6.57 -3.43 12.10
C ALA A 46 -5.47 -3.60 13.17
N LEU A 47 -5.81 -4.18 14.33
CA LEU A 47 -4.82 -4.47 15.38
C LEU A 47 -3.77 -5.51 14.91
N ALA A 48 -4.22 -6.58 14.26
CA ALA A 48 -3.30 -7.57 13.70
C ALA A 48 -2.36 -6.93 12.66
N LEU A 49 -2.90 -6.09 11.77
CA LEU A 49 -2.10 -5.37 10.78
C LEU A 49 -1.09 -4.42 11.44
N ALA A 50 -1.48 -3.69 12.50
CA ALA A 50 -0.59 -2.81 13.24
C ALA A 50 0.54 -3.59 13.92
N VAL A 51 0.23 -4.74 14.54
CA VAL A 51 1.24 -5.62 15.14
C VAL A 51 2.21 -6.14 14.09
N LEU A 52 1.69 -6.64 12.95
CA LEU A 52 2.52 -7.15 11.86
C LEU A 52 3.41 -6.06 11.23
N ALA A 53 2.88 -4.83 11.06
CA ALA A 53 3.66 -3.70 10.58
C ALA A 53 4.78 -3.30 11.55
N THR A 54 4.50 -3.34 12.85
CA THR A 54 5.50 -3.08 13.90
C THR A 54 6.57 -4.18 13.93
N LEU A 55 6.17 -5.45 13.85
CA LEU A 55 7.10 -6.58 13.76
C LEU A 55 7.97 -6.49 12.50
N ASN A 56 7.39 -6.12 11.36
CA ASN A 56 8.17 -5.89 10.14
C ASN A 56 9.22 -4.80 10.35
N LEU A 57 8.88 -3.69 11.00
CA LEU A 57 9.83 -2.62 11.30
C LEU A 57 10.96 -3.10 12.23
N LEU A 58 10.62 -3.86 13.28
CA LEU A 58 11.60 -4.36 14.25
C LEU A 58 12.54 -5.42 13.66
N ILE A 59 12.01 -6.32 12.83
CA ILE A 59 12.78 -7.42 12.25
C ILE A 59 13.57 -6.97 11.02
N ALA A 60 12.94 -6.18 10.16
CA ALA A 60 13.48 -5.79 8.87
C ALA A 60 14.27 -4.46 8.91
N GLY A 61 14.16 -3.69 10.01
CA GLY A 61 14.81 -2.39 10.17
C GLY A 61 14.30 -1.32 9.19
N GLN A 62 13.19 -1.59 8.48
CA GLN A 62 12.61 -0.67 7.50
C GLN A 62 11.07 -0.67 7.58
N PRO A 63 10.42 0.49 7.30
CA PRO A 63 8.97 0.56 7.24
C PRO A 63 8.42 -0.38 6.18
N TRP A 64 7.21 -0.87 6.39
CA TRP A 64 6.57 -1.76 5.44
C TRP A 64 6.34 -1.06 4.09
N GLY A 65 6.82 -1.67 3.02
CA GLY A 65 6.68 -1.22 1.63
C GLY A 65 6.26 -2.37 0.73
N VAL A 66 5.58 -2.07 -0.36
CA VAL A 66 5.09 -3.05 -1.34
C VAL A 66 5.61 -2.75 -2.74
N VAL A 67 5.59 -1.47 -3.12
CA VAL A 67 5.85 -1.01 -4.50
C VAL A 67 7.27 -1.32 -4.97
N TYR A 68 8.25 -1.24 -4.06
CA TYR A 68 9.65 -1.52 -4.40
C TYR A 68 9.84 -2.97 -4.86
N GLY A 69 9.25 -3.94 -4.16
CA GLY A 69 9.36 -5.36 -4.51
C GLY A 69 8.81 -5.67 -5.90
N PHE A 70 7.63 -5.13 -6.25
CA PHE A 70 7.09 -5.27 -7.61
C PHE A 70 7.98 -4.61 -8.66
N GLY A 71 8.55 -3.43 -8.37
CA GLY A 71 9.52 -2.77 -9.24
C GLY A 71 10.78 -3.60 -9.45
N LEU A 72 11.29 -4.23 -8.38
CA LEU A 72 12.43 -5.13 -8.44
C LEU A 72 12.14 -6.38 -9.29
N TRP A 73 10.94 -6.98 -9.14
CA TRP A 73 10.55 -8.12 -9.98
C TRP A 73 10.46 -7.76 -11.45
N ALA A 74 9.83 -6.61 -11.76
CA ALA A 74 9.76 -6.12 -13.14
C ALA A 74 11.16 -5.85 -13.73
N ALA A 75 12.07 -5.25 -12.97
CA ALA A 75 13.44 -5.01 -13.40
C ALA A 75 14.20 -6.32 -13.67
N LYS A 76 14.08 -7.31 -12.78
CA LYS A 76 14.70 -8.64 -12.97
C LYS A 76 14.14 -9.38 -14.18
N ILE A 77 12.83 -9.31 -14.42
CA ILE A 77 12.19 -9.92 -15.59
C ILE A 77 12.69 -9.23 -16.86
N ALA A 78 12.74 -7.89 -16.87
CA ALA A 78 13.24 -7.13 -18.02
C ALA A 78 14.70 -7.44 -18.33
N GLN A 79 15.54 -7.60 -17.30
CA GLN A 79 16.94 -8.00 -17.44
C GLN A 79 17.07 -9.44 -17.99
N ALA A 80 16.32 -10.38 -17.42
CA ALA A 80 16.34 -11.78 -17.83
C ALA A 80 15.83 -12.00 -19.28
N SER A 81 14.88 -11.17 -19.72
CA SER A 81 14.32 -11.20 -21.07
C SER A 81 15.12 -10.37 -22.08
N ALA A 82 16.22 -9.73 -21.66
CA ALA A 82 17.02 -8.80 -22.46
C ALA A 82 16.22 -7.66 -23.11
N LEU A 83 15.03 -7.34 -22.56
CA LEU A 83 14.20 -6.24 -23.05
C LEU A 83 14.78 -4.88 -22.65
N TRP A 84 15.40 -4.80 -21.50
CA TRP A 84 15.99 -3.59 -20.96
C TRP A 84 17.02 -3.94 -19.89
N ASP A 85 18.13 -3.16 -19.88
CA ASP A 85 19.15 -3.30 -18.84
C ASP A 85 18.88 -2.31 -17.70
N PRO A 86 18.43 -2.79 -16.53
CA PRO A 86 18.20 -1.93 -15.36
C PRO A 86 19.48 -1.23 -14.88
N ALA A 87 20.66 -1.81 -15.07
CA ALA A 87 21.92 -1.23 -14.63
C ALA A 87 22.26 0.09 -15.34
N ALA A 88 21.70 0.32 -16.54
CA ALA A 88 21.82 1.58 -17.25
C ALA A 88 20.98 2.73 -16.64
N SER A 89 20.09 2.42 -15.70
CA SER A 89 19.23 3.42 -15.04
C SER A 89 19.93 4.02 -13.83
N ALA A 90 19.87 5.34 -13.67
CA ALA A 90 20.40 6.07 -12.51
C ALA A 90 19.82 5.60 -11.16
N PHE A 91 18.61 5.03 -11.16
CA PHE A 91 17.99 4.47 -9.98
C PHE A 91 18.58 3.09 -9.61
N TRP A 92 18.64 2.17 -10.58
CA TRP A 92 19.10 0.81 -10.32
C TRP A 92 20.63 0.69 -10.24
N SER A 93 21.41 1.64 -10.74
CA SER A 93 22.86 1.69 -10.62
C SER A 93 23.37 2.10 -9.23
N GLN A 94 22.50 2.64 -8.36
CA GLN A 94 22.87 2.94 -6.96
C GLN A 94 23.24 1.64 -6.22
N SER A 95 24.31 1.68 -5.42
CA SER A 95 24.91 0.50 -4.79
C SER A 95 23.92 -0.40 -4.06
N GLY A 96 22.99 0.17 -3.30
CA GLY A 96 21.96 -0.61 -2.59
C GLY A 96 20.94 -1.28 -3.51
N HIS A 97 20.58 -0.67 -4.63
CA HIS A 97 19.64 -1.23 -5.60
C HIS A 97 20.31 -2.23 -6.53
N ALA A 98 21.55 -1.97 -6.94
CA ALA A 98 22.35 -2.88 -7.77
C ALA A 98 22.59 -4.21 -7.03
N LEU A 99 22.88 -4.16 -5.72
CA LEU A 99 23.03 -5.36 -4.91
C LEU A 99 21.74 -6.18 -4.87
N ARG A 100 20.58 -5.55 -4.66
CA ARG A 100 19.27 -6.23 -4.65
C ARG A 100 18.91 -6.79 -6.02
N LEU A 101 19.35 -6.13 -7.10
CA LEU A 101 19.14 -6.59 -8.45
C LEU A 101 19.92 -7.89 -8.74
N SER A 102 21.12 -8.05 -8.19
CA SER A 102 21.95 -9.25 -8.36
C SER A 102 21.57 -10.40 -7.41
N GLN A 103 21.00 -10.10 -6.25
CA GLN A 103 20.61 -11.10 -5.24
C GLN A 103 19.31 -11.83 -5.59
N SER A 104 19.05 -12.96 -4.92
CA SER A 104 17.78 -13.67 -5.01
C SER A 104 16.62 -12.79 -4.52
N VAL A 105 15.46 -12.89 -5.18
CA VAL A 105 14.20 -12.25 -4.75
C VAL A 105 13.82 -12.63 -3.33
N LEU A 106 14.17 -13.84 -2.88
CA LEU A 106 13.87 -14.35 -1.54
C LEU A 106 14.77 -13.75 -0.44
N LEU A 107 15.76 -12.94 -0.78
CA LEU A 107 16.58 -12.18 0.16
C LEU A 107 16.11 -10.73 0.30
N ASP A 108 15.18 -10.29 -0.55
CA ASP A 108 14.61 -8.95 -0.47
C ASP A 108 13.35 -8.95 0.40
N ILE A 109 13.39 -8.15 1.47
CA ILE A 109 12.32 -8.07 2.49
C ILE A 109 10.97 -7.68 1.86
N THR A 110 10.98 -6.72 0.92
CA THR A 110 9.75 -6.27 0.27
C THR A 110 9.16 -7.34 -0.63
N SER A 111 10.00 -8.15 -1.24
CA SER A 111 9.58 -9.31 -2.04
C SER A 111 8.97 -10.41 -1.19
N ILE A 112 9.59 -10.76 -0.06
CA ILE A 112 9.03 -11.76 0.88
C ILE A 112 7.68 -11.30 1.41
N THR A 113 7.55 -10.05 1.82
CA THR A 113 6.27 -9.52 2.32
C THR A 113 5.20 -9.50 1.23
N ASN A 114 5.55 -9.16 -0.02
CA ASN A 114 4.63 -9.21 -1.15
C ASN A 114 4.15 -10.65 -1.44
N ILE A 115 5.07 -11.61 -1.45
CA ILE A 115 4.73 -13.03 -1.61
C ILE A 115 3.79 -13.48 -0.48
N GLY A 116 4.08 -13.09 0.76
CA GLY A 116 3.23 -13.40 1.91
C GLY A 116 1.82 -12.83 1.79
N ILE A 117 1.67 -11.57 1.33
CA ILE A 117 0.36 -10.95 1.10
C ILE A 117 -0.41 -11.70 0.01
N LEU A 118 0.24 -11.98 -1.13
CA LEU A 118 -0.39 -12.70 -2.23
C LEU A 118 -0.80 -14.12 -1.83
N ALA A 119 0.08 -14.85 -1.14
CA ALA A 119 -0.21 -16.19 -0.64
C ALA A 119 -1.36 -16.18 0.38
N GLY A 120 -1.36 -15.22 1.31
CA GLY A 120 -2.44 -15.05 2.28
C GLY A 120 -3.78 -14.72 1.63
N ALA A 121 -3.79 -13.83 0.65
CA ALA A 121 -4.99 -13.48 -0.11
C ALA A 121 -5.53 -14.67 -0.90
N LEU A 122 -4.66 -15.45 -1.55
CA LEU A 122 -5.03 -16.68 -2.25
C LEU A 122 -5.59 -17.72 -1.30
N TRP A 123 -4.96 -17.91 -0.14
CA TRP A 123 -5.43 -18.83 0.89
C TRP A 123 -6.84 -18.49 1.35
N VAL A 124 -7.09 -17.23 1.71
CA VAL A 124 -8.42 -16.78 2.14
C VAL A 124 -9.43 -16.95 1.02
N SER A 125 -9.09 -16.55 -0.21
CA SER A 125 -9.97 -16.67 -1.38
C SER A 125 -10.35 -18.12 -1.68
N ALA A 126 -9.40 -19.07 -1.52
CA ALA A 126 -9.66 -20.49 -1.74
C ALA A 126 -10.59 -21.12 -0.68
N HIS A 127 -10.65 -20.54 0.53
CA HIS A 127 -11.47 -21.04 1.63
C HIS A 127 -12.77 -20.26 1.84
N THR A 128 -12.97 -19.13 1.16
CA THR A 128 -14.24 -18.41 1.16
C THR A 128 -15.07 -18.86 -0.04
N SER A 129 -16.21 -19.50 0.26
CA SER A 129 -17.13 -20.07 -0.75
C SER A 129 -17.97 -19.03 -1.49
N GLU A 130 -17.50 -17.81 -1.69
CA GLU A 130 -18.18 -16.86 -2.55
C GLU A 130 -17.98 -17.27 -4.01
N ALA A 131 -19.07 -17.70 -4.66
CA ALA A 131 -19.07 -18.00 -6.08
C ALA A 131 -18.64 -16.76 -6.88
N SER A 132 -17.39 -16.72 -7.25
CA SER A 132 -16.84 -15.63 -8.05
C SER A 132 -17.44 -15.75 -9.47
N ARG A 133 -18.18 -14.74 -9.89
CA ARG A 133 -18.65 -14.66 -11.27
C ARG A 133 -17.46 -14.36 -12.19
N PRO A 134 -17.40 -15.00 -13.37
CA PRO A 134 -16.35 -14.69 -14.33
C PRO A 134 -16.45 -13.21 -14.76
N LEU A 135 -15.30 -12.55 -14.78
CA LEU A 135 -15.21 -11.15 -15.24
C LEU A 135 -15.46 -11.08 -16.75
N THR A 136 -16.19 -10.07 -17.16
CA THR A 136 -16.35 -9.76 -18.59
C THR A 136 -15.05 -9.24 -19.19
N PRO A 137 -14.83 -9.34 -20.52
CA PRO A 137 -13.65 -8.80 -21.18
C PRO A 137 -13.40 -7.30 -20.88
N ILE A 138 -14.50 -6.53 -20.79
CA ILE A 138 -14.42 -5.10 -20.44
C ILE A 138 -13.92 -4.92 -19.00
N GLN A 139 -14.41 -5.72 -18.06
CA GLN A 139 -13.94 -5.68 -16.67
C GLN A 139 -12.48 -6.07 -16.56
N TRP A 140 -12.02 -7.04 -17.35
CA TRP A 140 -10.59 -7.37 -17.44
C TRP A 140 -9.77 -6.19 -17.97
N ALA A 141 -10.18 -5.57 -19.07
CA ALA A 141 -9.49 -4.42 -19.64
C ALA A 141 -9.43 -3.25 -18.66
N VAL A 142 -10.55 -2.92 -18.01
CA VAL A 142 -10.63 -1.86 -17.00
C VAL A 142 -9.74 -2.18 -15.80
N GLY A 143 -9.77 -3.43 -15.30
CA GLY A 143 -8.95 -3.86 -14.18
C GLY A 143 -7.44 -3.77 -14.48
N LEU A 144 -7.01 -4.23 -15.65
CA LEU A 144 -5.62 -4.14 -16.08
C LEU A 144 -5.16 -2.68 -16.24
N THR A 145 -5.98 -1.85 -16.88
CA THR A 145 -5.68 -0.42 -17.05
C THR A 145 -5.58 0.29 -15.70
N ALA A 146 -6.54 0.03 -14.81
CA ALA A 146 -6.51 0.59 -13.44
C ALA A 146 -5.28 0.12 -12.65
N GLY A 147 -4.91 -1.17 -12.78
CA GLY A 147 -3.70 -1.72 -12.17
C GLY A 147 -2.41 -1.07 -12.68
N LEU A 148 -2.30 -0.85 -13.99
CA LEU A 148 -1.15 -0.15 -14.59
C LEU A 148 -1.07 1.30 -14.12
N LEU A 149 -2.20 2.03 -14.13
CA LEU A 149 -2.26 3.41 -13.62
C LEU A 149 -1.91 3.48 -12.15
N MET A 150 -2.40 2.55 -11.32
CA MET A 150 -2.08 2.48 -9.91
C MET A 150 -0.60 2.16 -9.67
N GLY A 151 0.00 1.24 -10.44
CA GLY A 151 1.42 0.92 -10.37
C GLY A 151 2.30 2.11 -10.74
N TYR A 152 1.97 2.80 -11.84
CA TYR A 152 2.69 3.99 -12.29
C TYR A 152 2.56 5.15 -11.27
N SER A 153 1.33 5.47 -10.85
CA SER A 153 1.09 6.57 -9.90
C SER A 153 1.70 6.30 -8.53
N SER A 154 1.78 5.04 -8.09
CA SER A 154 2.43 4.70 -6.83
C SER A 154 3.94 4.98 -6.84
N ARG A 155 4.59 4.95 -7.99
CA ARG A 155 6.00 5.37 -8.13
C ARG A 155 6.15 6.88 -8.06
N LEU A 156 5.25 7.63 -8.69
CA LEU A 156 5.24 9.10 -8.62
C LEU A 156 4.90 9.63 -7.22
N ALA A 157 3.97 8.95 -6.54
CA ALA A 157 3.52 9.33 -5.20
C ALA A 157 4.37 8.73 -4.06
N PHE A 158 5.54 8.18 -4.37
CA PHE A 158 6.46 7.56 -3.39
C PHE A 158 5.81 6.49 -2.51
N GLY A 159 4.81 5.78 -3.02
CA GLY A 159 4.19 4.65 -2.33
C GLY A 159 2.70 4.49 -2.63
N CYS A 160 2.12 3.45 -2.06
CA CYS A 160 0.70 3.13 -2.06
C CYS A 160 0.13 3.34 -0.65
N ASN A 161 -1.10 2.83 -0.39
CA ASN A 161 -1.71 2.86 0.94
C ASN A 161 -0.80 2.32 2.05
N VAL A 162 0.04 1.34 1.75
CA VAL A 162 0.97 0.75 2.72
C VAL A 162 2.20 1.64 2.91
N GLY A 163 2.90 1.98 1.83
CA GLY A 163 4.16 2.71 1.91
C GLY A 163 4.00 4.20 2.18
N ALA A 164 3.06 4.88 1.49
CA ALA A 164 2.87 6.32 1.63
C ALA A 164 1.95 6.67 2.81
N MET A 165 0.79 6.01 2.94
CA MET A 165 -0.16 6.33 3.99
C MET A 165 0.22 5.68 5.32
N LEU A 166 0.17 4.34 5.43
CA LEU A 166 0.39 3.64 6.69
C LEU A 166 1.81 3.90 7.23
N SER A 167 2.83 3.59 6.43
CA SER A 167 4.21 3.78 6.84
C SER A 167 4.57 5.27 6.96
N GLY A 168 4.08 6.13 6.07
CA GLY A 168 4.32 7.57 6.13
C GLY A 168 3.74 8.20 7.40
N ILE A 169 2.50 7.89 7.76
CA ILE A 169 1.88 8.42 8.98
C ILE A 169 2.57 7.85 10.23
N SER A 170 2.84 6.54 10.27
CA SER A 170 3.48 5.90 11.43
C SER A 170 4.90 6.38 11.69
N THR A 171 5.62 6.83 10.66
CA THR A 171 6.96 7.44 10.77
C THR A 171 6.93 8.96 10.90
N GLY A 172 5.75 9.57 11.06
CA GLY A 172 5.60 11.01 11.24
C GLY A 172 5.88 11.85 9.98
N SER A 173 5.63 11.31 8.79
CA SER A 173 5.80 12.03 7.53
C SER A 173 4.56 12.85 7.18
N LEU A 174 4.74 14.14 6.88
CA LEU A 174 3.67 15.01 6.38
C LEU A 174 3.10 14.50 5.04
N HIS A 175 3.94 13.88 4.22
CA HIS A 175 3.54 13.28 2.95
C HIS A 175 2.40 12.26 3.14
N GLY A 176 2.43 11.44 4.19
CA GLY A 176 1.38 10.47 4.49
C GLY A 176 0.01 11.10 4.70
N TRP A 177 -0.05 12.25 5.34
CA TRP A 177 -1.29 13.00 5.56
C TRP A 177 -1.88 13.59 4.28
N ILE A 178 -1.03 14.20 3.45
CA ILE A 178 -1.44 14.71 2.12
C ILE A 178 -1.96 13.55 1.27
N TRP A 179 -1.27 12.41 1.34
CA TRP A 179 -1.64 11.21 0.60
C TRP A 179 -3.05 10.71 0.97
N VAL A 180 -3.43 10.72 2.26
CA VAL A 180 -4.79 10.34 2.73
C VAL A 180 -5.86 11.19 2.04
N VAL A 181 -5.68 12.51 2.02
CA VAL A 181 -6.65 13.43 1.41
C VAL A 181 -6.82 13.15 -0.07
N MET A 182 -5.71 13.00 -0.80
CA MET A 182 -5.74 12.72 -2.23
C MET A 182 -6.30 11.34 -2.55
N ALA A 183 -5.96 10.31 -1.76
CA ALA A 183 -6.49 8.97 -1.91
C ALA A 183 -8.00 8.92 -1.64
N PHE A 184 -8.47 9.65 -0.63
CA PHE A 184 -9.90 9.75 -0.35
C PHE A 184 -10.66 10.38 -1.51
N ALA A 185 -10.19 11.51 -2.05
CA ALA A 185 -10.76 12.15 -3.22
C ALA A 185 -10.77 11.21 -4.44
N GLY A 186 -9.66 10.54 -4.72
CA GLY A 186 -9.55 9.54 -5.78
C GLY A 186 -10.50 8.36 -5.60
N THR A 187 -10.70 7.90 -4.36
CA THR A 187 -11.64 6.82 -4.04
C THR A 187 -13.08 7.23 -4.37
N LEU A 188 -13.49 8.45 -4.08
CA LEU A 188 -14.83 8.95 -4.43
C LEU A 188 -15.08 8.94 -5.95
N ILE A 189 -14.07 9.31 -6.73
CA ILE A 189 -14.12 9.23 -8.19
C ILE A 189 -14.16 7.75 -8.64
N GLY A 190 -13.30 6.92 -8.06
CA GLY A 190 -13.21 5.50 -8.36
C GLY A 190 -14.52 4.74 -8.11
N ILE A 191 -15.23 5.04 -7.02
CA ILE A 191 -16.53 4.46 -6.72
C ILE A 191 -17.55 4.79 -7.83
N ARG A 192 -17.57 6.04 -8.32
CA ARG A 192 -18.47 6.42 -9.43
C ARG A 192 -18.14 5.70 -10.74
N LEU A 193 -16.85 5.53 -11.03
CA LEU A 193 -16.42 4.78 -12.21
C LEU A 193 -16.74 3.30 -12.11
N ARG A 194 -16.58 2.71 -10.92
CA ARG A 194 -16.90 1.31 -10.64
C ARG A 194 -18.34 0.96 -11.04
N HIS A 195 -19.31 1.82 -10.68
CA HIS A 195 -20.70 1.66 -11.05
C HIS A 195 -20.91 1.59 -12.57
N ARG A 196 -20.21 2.44 -13.33
CA ARG A 196 -20.32 2.48 -14.80
C ARG A 196 -19.84 1.19 -15.48
N PHE A 197 -18.89 0.49 -14.88
CA PHE A 197 -18.29 -0.74 -15.46
C PHE A 197 -18.87 -2.03 -14.87
N GLY A 198 -19.92 -1.94 -14.05
CA GLY A 198 -20.65 -3.10 -13.54
C GLY A 198 -19.92 -3.94 -12.52
N PHE A 199 -19.02 -3.33 -11.73
CA PHE A 199 -18.34 -3.98 -10.60
C PHE A 199 -19.16 -3.98 -9.29
N ASP A 200 -20.41 -3.55 -9.32
CA ASP A 200 -21.27 -3.36 -8.15
C ASP A 200 -22.16 -4.56 -7.83
N ARG A 201 -21.64 -5.75 -8.02
CA ARG A 201 -22.41 -6.96 -7.74
C ARG A 201 -21.76 -7.79 -6.66
#